data_c4d06ee40a42a72cc9a669e6c45d7cc9
#
_entry.id   c4d06ee40a42a72cc9a669e6c45d7cc9
#
_cell.length_a   1.000
_cell.length_b   1.000
_cell.length_c   1.000
_cell.angle_alpha   90.00
_cell.angle_beta   90.00
_cell.angle_gamma   90.00
#
_symmetry.space_group_name_H-M   'P 1'
#
loop_
_entity.id
_entity.type
_entity.pdbx_description
1 polymer ?
#
loop_
_entity_poly.entity_id
_entity_poly.type
_entity_poly.pdbx_seq_one_letter_code
_entity_poly.pdbx_strand_id
1 'polypeptide(L)'
;MSCTTILVGKKASYDGSTIIARDDDSGSGRYDPKKFVVVAPQEQPRHYRSVLSHVEIDLPDNPCRYSIVPNVLPNRGILAEAGVNERNVAMSATETIAVNERVLGADPLVALQPADEANGKPETPGGIGEEDIITLVLPYVNTAREGVKRLAELLETYGTYESNGIIISDVDEIWYVETIGGHHWIARRVPDDKCAIIPNQLGIDYFDFDDAFSDAREFMCSADLQEFIETHHLGRAAGTQGGMNGGHCNPRIVFGTATAKDHIYNTPRAWYMYRYLDPADAENLTPESDDIPWCLEPENAVTVEDVDFLLGSHFEGTPYDPYGTQGTEESRHRYRPIGINRTGHMVAMQIRPYAPVESRSIMWISYGSGAFTTSAPFYANVDDTPAYLRDTTPEVSTDCLYWTNRLIATLADAHFYETSNAVEGFSEDVRSFGHRLVERTDDALAIAGATDAPSVTARFAAANDEMADYLRKRNTKLLGDVLYTSSNLMHNSFAMSDRWN
;
A
#
# COMPACT_ATOMS: atom_id res chain seq x y z
N MET A 1 1.16 10.18 -3.54
CA MET A 1 1.04 10.26 -2.06
C MET A 1 2.26 9.64 -1.40
N SER A 2 2.42 9.75 -0.08
CA SER A 2 3.67 9.34 0.62
C SER A 2 3.39 8.04 1.35
N CYS A 3 3.67 6.92 0.75
CA CYS A 3 3.30 5.60 1.25
C CYS A 3 4.54 4.79 1.67
N THR A 4 4.35 3.63 2.26
CA THR A 4 5.38 2.61 2.50
C THR A 4 4.81 1.26 2.14
N THR A 5 5.55 0.50 1.34
CA THR A 5 5.14 -0.81 0.84
C THR A 5 6.06 -1.91 1.37
N ILE A 6 5.48 -3.03 1.75
CA ILE A 6 6.18 -4.30 2.01
C ILE A 6 5.55 -5.42 1.20
N LEU A 7 6.41 -6.21 0.55
CA LEU A 7 6.04 -7.36 -0.27
C LEU A 7 6.70 -8.60 0.34
N VAL A 8 5.93 -9.65 0.58
CA VAL A 8 6.42 -10.87 1.21
C VAL A 8 6.20 -12.05 0.26
N GLY A 9 7.30 -12.61 -0.23
CA GLY A 9 7.28 -13.80 -1.08
C GLY A 9 6.71 -15.03 -0.37
N LYS A 10 6.14 -15.95 -1.11
CA LYS A 10 5.40 -17.11 -0.56
C LYS A 10 6.23 -18.05 0.32
N LYS A 11 7.54 -18.06 0.20
CA LYS A 11 8.44 -18.85 1.07
C LYS A 11 9.00 -18.02 2.24
N ALA A 12 8.90 -16.70 2.15
CA ALA A 12 9.23 -15.78 3.24
C ALA A 12 8.05 -15.60 4.21
N SER A 13 6.81 -15.87 3.78
CA SER A 13 5.63 -15.81 4.64
C SER A 13 5.46 -17.06 5.51
N TYR A 14 4.79 -16.91 6.64
CA TYR A 14 4.62 -17.96 7.66
C TYR A 14 3.76 -19.14 7.20
N ASP A 15 2.89 -18.95 6.21
CA ASP A 15 1.89 -19.92 5.77
C ASP A 15 1.95 -20.25 4.26
N GLY A 16 2.94 -19.72 3.56
CA GLY A 16 3.10 -19.91 2.13
C GLY A 16 2.27 -18.95 1.26
N SER A 17 1.59 -18.00 1.84
CA SER A 17 0.86 -16.96 1.12
C SER A 17 1.80 -15.96 0.45
N THR A 18 1.38 -15.40 -0.69
CA THR A 18 1.90 -14.11 -1.13
C THR A 18 1.19 -13.00 -0.35
N ILE A 19 1.95 -12.04 0.16
CA ILE A 19 1.39 -10.89 0.89
C ILE A 19 1.93 -9.62 0.26
N ILE A 20 1.04 -8.73 -0.18
CA ILE A 20 1.38 -7.38 -0.58
C ILE A 20 0.67 -6.39 0.33
N ALA A 21 1.41 -5.43 0.86
CA ALA A 21 0.85 -4.52 1.85
C ALA A 21 1.41 -3.11 1.70
N ARG A 22 0.56 -2.12 1.97
CA ARG A 22 0.90 -0.71 1.90
C ARG A 22 0.10 0.12 2.90
N ASP A 23 0.77 1.09 3.52
CA ASP A 23 0.12 2.25 4.11
C ASP A 23 -0.13 3.31 3.03
N ASP A 24 -1.30 3.93 3.04
CA ASP A 24 -1.64 5.05 2.18
C ASP A 24 -1.67 6.34 3.01
N ASP A 25 -0.73 7.23 2.75
CA ASP A 25 -0.58 8.48 3.49
C ASP A 25 -1.08 9.67 2.67
N SER A 26 -2.09 10.33 3.17
CA SER A 26 -2.62 11.57 2.58
C SER A 26 -1.54 12.64 2.45
N GLY A 27 -1.72 13.56 1.52
CA GLY A 27 -0.85 14.74 1.36
C GLY A 27 -0.81 15.60 2.63
N SER A 28 0.29 16.34 2.84
CA SER A 28 0.46 17.22 4.01
C SER A 28 -0.72 18.17 4.22
N GLY A 29 -1.24 18.18 5.46
CA GLY A 29 -2.38 19.00 5.84
C GLY A 29 -3.74 18.50 5.33
N ARG A 30 -3.82 17.25 4.87
CA ARG A 30 -5.05 16.62 4.37
C ARG A 30 -5.30 15.30 5.07
N TYR A 31 -6.57 14.90 5.07
CA TYR A 31 -7.01 13.55 5.41
C TYR A 31 -7.99 13.13 4.31
N ASP A 32 -7.64 12.06 3.60
CA ASP A 32 -8.46 11.51 2.54
C ASP A 32 -9.19 10.26 3.11
N PRO A 33 -10.46 10.41 3.53
CA PRO A 33 -11.21 9.27 4.09
C PRO A 33 -11.40 8.18 3.04
N LYS A 34 -11.30 6.96 3.49
CA LYS A 34 -11.40 5.74 2.66
C LYS A 34 -12.61 4.91 3.07
N LYS A 35 -13.04 4.06 2.17
CA LYS A 35 -14.13 3.10 2.38
C LYS A 35 -13.77 1.76 1.73
N PHE A 36 -14.38 0.68 2.21
CA PHE A 36 -14.23 -0.65 1.61
C PHE A 36 -15.48 -1.01 0.84
N VAL A 37 -15.35 -1.24 -0.46
CA VAL A 37 -16.49 -1.50 -1.36
C VAL A 37 -16.20 -2.61 -2.35
N VAL A 38 -17.27 -3.22 -2.87
CA VAL A 38 -17.24 -4.11 -4.04
C VAL A 38 -17.69 -3.33 -5.27
N VAL A 39 -17.04 -3.56 -6.39
CA VAL A 39 -17.49 -3.11 -7.72
C VAL A 39 -17.93 -4.33 -8.50
N ALA A 40 -19.23 -4.42 -8.76
CA ALA A 40 -19.79 -5.50 -9.57
C ALA A 40 -19.50 -5.28 -11.08
N PRO A 41 -19.48 -6.34 -11.92
CA PRO A 41 -19.19 -6.21 -13.34
C PRO A 41 -20.05 -5.20 -14.09
N GLN A 42 -21.31 -5.05 -13.69
CA GLN A 42 -22.24 -4.09 -14.30
C GLN A 42 -22.02 -2.64 -13.85
N GLU A 43 -21.31 -2.42 -12.76
CA GLU A 43 -20.98 -1.09 -12.20
C GLU A 43 -19.66 -0.56 -12.76
N GLN A 44 -18.82 -1.43 -13.30
CA GLN A 44 -17.59 -1.05 -13.98
C GLN A 44 -17.91 -0.24 -15.22
N PRO A 45 -17.36 0.98 -15.39
CA PRO A 45 -17.59 1.79 -16.57
C PRO A 45 -17.08 1.09 -17.85
N ARG A 46 -17.75 1.31 -18.97
CA ARG A 46 -17.26 0.88 -20.29
C ARG A 46 -16.51 1.99 -21.02
N HIS A 47 -16.78 3.21 -20.64
CA HIS A 47 -16.02 4.40 -21.00
C HIS A 47 -15.57 5.08 -19.73
N TYR A 48 -14.26 5.05 -19.48
CA TYR A 48 -13.64 5.64 -18.29
C TYR A 48 -13.13 7.04 -18.61
N ARG A 49 -13.30 7.97 -17.68
CA ARG A 49 -12.68 9.29 -17.73
C ARG A 49 -12.07 9.62 -16.38
N SER A 50 -10.79 9.93 -16.38
CA SER A 50 -10.06 10.40 -15.18
C SER A 50 -10.60 11.76 -14.72
N VAL A 51 -10.70 11.95 -13.41
CA VAL A 51 -11.04 13.24 -12.79
C VAL A 51 -9.85 14.18 -12.76
N LEU A 52 -8.62 13.64 -12.60
CA LEU A 52 -7.40 14.44 -12.43
C LEU A 52 -6.70 14.73 -13.75
N SER A 53 -6.60 13.76 -14.64
CA SER A 53 -5.88 13.91 -15.91
C SER A 53 -6.78 14.14 -17.12
N HIS A 54 -8.07 13.89 -17.00
CA HIS A 54 -9.08 13.93 -18.08
C HIS A 54 -8.84 12.92 -19.20
N VAL A 55 -7.93 11.94 -19.02
CA VAL A 55 -7.75 10.86 -20.01
C VAL A 55 -9.07 10.06 -20.15
N GLU A 56 -9.42 9.72 -21.39
CA GLU A 56 -10.59 8.92 -21.71
C GLU A 56 -10.15 7.58 -22.31
N ILE A 57 -10.70 6.48 -21.79
CA ILE A 57 -10.30 5.12 -22.16
C ILE A 57 -11.55 4.25 -22.32
N ASP A 58 -11.70 3.61 -23.47
CA ASP A 58 -12.71 2.58 -23.65
C ASP A 58 -12.23 1.26 -23.04
N LEU A 59 -13.04 0.69 -22.16
CA LEU A 59 -12.72 -0.50 -21.38
C LEU A 59 -13.41 -1.75 -21.97
N PRO A 60 -12.80 -2.95 -21.83
CA PRO A 60 -13.39 -4.20 -22.28
C PRO A 60 -14.75 -4.51 -21.63
N ASP A 61 -15.59 -5.29 -22.34
CA ASP A 61 -16.96 -5.62 -21.91
C ASP A 61 -17.05 -6.72 -20.84
N ASN A 62 -15.92 -7.30 -20.44
CA ASN A 62 -15.85 -8.48 -19.57
C ASN A 62 -15.07 -8.27 -18.26
N PRO A 63 -15.36 -7.23 -17.46
CA PRO A 63 -14.68 -7.06 -16.17
C PRO A 63 -15.07 -8.15 -15.19
N CYS A 64 -14.14 -8.51 -14.31
CA CYS A 64 -14.41 -9.26 -13.09
C CYS A 64 -15.01 -8.36 -12.01
N ARG A 65 -15.72 -8.95 -11.04
CA ARG A 65 -16.01 -8.31 -9.76
C ARG A 65 -14.71 -8.14 -8.98
N TYR A 66 -14.59 -7.02 -8.26
CA TYR A 66 -13.43 -6.75 -7.41
C TYR A 66 -13.79 -5.92 -6.17
N SER A 67 -13.04 -6.12 -5.10
CA SER A 67 -13.13 -5.35 -3.85
C SER A 67 -12.00 -4.35 -3.78
N ILE A 68 -12.29 -3.10 -3.38
CA ILE A 68 -11.30 -2.00 -3.33
C ILE A 68 -11.50 -1.09 -2.13
N VAL A 69 -10.48 -0.27 -1.84
CA VAL A 69 -10.50 0.74 -0.77
C VAL A 69 -10.36 2.14 -1.36
N PRO A 70 -11.42 2.67 -2.03
CA PRO A 70 -11.37 3.95 -2.72
C PRO A 70 -11.53 5.15 -1.78
N ASN A 71 -11.15 6.31 -2.31
CA ASN A 71 -11.39 7.62 -1.70
C ASN A 71 -12.90 7.94 -1.60
N VAL A 72 -13.24 8.74 -0.59
CA VAL A 72 -14.62 9.19 -0.32
C VAL A 72 -14.89 10.61 -0.80
N LEU A 73 -13.84 11.44 -0.90
CA LEU A 73 -14.00 12.86 -1.22
C LEU A 73 -14.42 13.07 -2.68
N PRO A 74 -15.43 13.90 -2.96
CA PRO A 74 -15.84 14.18 -4.32
C PRO A 74 -14.74 14.93 -5.10
N ASN A 75 -14.68 14.73 -6.41
CA ASN A 75 -13.76 15.40 -7.33
C ASN A 75 -12.27 15.15 -7.06
N ARG A 76 -11.96 14.03 -6.38
CA ARG A 76 -10.57 13.60 -6.11
C ARG A 76 -10.19 12.37 -6.91
N GLY A 77 -11.12 11.79 -7.64
CA GLY A 77 -10.96 10.53 -8.35
C GLY A 77 -11.20 9.31 -7.47
N ILE A 78 -11.04 8.12 -8.06
CA ILE A 78 -11.30 6.85 -7.37
C ILE A 78 -10.23 6.59 -6.32
N LEU A 79 -8.93 6.70 -6.68
CA LEU A 79 -7.81 6.48 -5.77
C LEU A 79 -8.02 5.21 -4.94
N ALA A 80 -8.19 4.08 -5.65
CA ALA A 80 -8.58 2.80 -5.03
C ALA A 80 -7.52 2.23 -4.10
N GLU A 81 -6.25 2.50 -4.36
CA GLU A 81 -5.07 2.22 -3.56
C GLU A 81 -4.78 0.73 -3.32
N ALA A 82 -5.79 -0.07 -3.01
CA ALA A 82 -5.69 -1.50 -2.78
C ALA A 82 -6.93 -2.22 -3.29
N GLY A 83 -6.78 -3.41 -3.86
CA GLY A 83 -7.92 -4.20 -4.31
C GLY A 83 -7.57 -5.65 -4.65
N VAL A 84 -8.61 -6.49 -4.64
CA VAL A 84 -8.54 -7.91 -5.01
C VAL A 84 -9.72 -8.25 -5.90
N ASN A 85 -9.48 -8.93 -7.03
CA ASN A 85 -10.54 -9.39 -7.90
C ASN A 85 -11.00 -10.83 -7.58
N GLU A 86 -12.12 -11.26 -8.15
CA GLU A 86 -12.70 -12.60 -7.94
C GLU A 86 -11.83 -13.75 -8.48
N ARG A 87 -10.72 -13.43 -9.17
CA ARG A 87 -9.71 -14.39 -9.66
C ARG A 87 -8.54 -14.52 -8.70
N ASN A 88 -8.61 -13.89 -7.51
CA ASN A 88 -7.55 -13.82 -6.51
C ASN A 88 -6.27 -13.14 -7.03
N VAL A 89 -6.41 -12.16 -7.89
CA VAL A 89 -5.34 -11.21 -8.20
C VAL A 89 -5.49 -10.02 -7.27
N ALA A 90 -4.42 -9.68 -6.56
CA ALA A 90 -4.37 -8.51 -5.70
C ALA A 90 -3.50 -7.42 -6.35
N MET A 91 -3.87 -6.17 -6.13
CA MET A 91 -3.14 -5.02 -6.67
C MET A 91 -3.11 -3.87 -5.66
N SER A 92 -1.94 -3.23 -5.55
CA SER A 92 -1.77 -1.97 -4.83
C SER A 92 -1.13 -0.93 -5.76
N ALA A 93 -1.75 0.22 -5.86
CA ALA A 93 -1.30 1.32 -6.70
C ALA A 93 -1.73 2.66 -6.06
N THR A 94 -0.83 3.60 -5.82
CA THR A 94 0.56 3.57 -6.23
C THR A 94 1.49 3.91 -5.06
N GLU A 95 2.73 3.42 -5.10
CA GLU A 95 3.80 4.01 -4.30
C GLU A 95 4.39 5.16 -5.11
N THR A 96 4.23 6.41 -4.68
CA THR A 96 4.84 7.54 -5.39
C THR A 96 6.35 7.47 -5.31
N ILE A 97 7.04 7.38 -6.43
CA ILE A 97 8.50 7.35 -6.53
C ILE A 97 9.04 8.58 -7.24
N ALA A 98 10.36 8.73 -7.28
CA ALA A 98 10.99 9.85 -7.96
C ALA A 98 12.06 9.37 -8.95
N VAL A 99 11.99 9.86 -10.18
CA VAL A 99 13.01 9.66 -11.21
C VAL A 99 13.84 10.94 -11.39
N ASN A 100 15.09 10.78 -11.85
CA ASN A 100 16.00 11.92 -12.00
C ASN A 100 15.65 12.81 -13.22
N GLU A 101 16.22 14.00 -13.23
CA GLU A 101 15.90 15.06 -14.20
C GLU A 101 16.29 14.69 -15.64
N ARG A 102 17.29 13.81 -15.84
CA ARG A 102 17.70 13.37 -17.18
C ARG A 102 16.66 12.45 -17.80
N VAL A 103 16.08 11.57 -16.98
CA VAL A 103 14.95 10.72 -17.41
C VAL A 103 13.76 11.60 -17.77
N LEU A 104 13.37 12.52 -16.88
CA LEU A 104 12.24 13.43 -17.12
C LEU A 104 12.47 14.38 -18.30
N GLY A 105 13.73 14.70 -18.62
CA GLY A 105 14.07 15.47 -19.80
C GLY A 105 13.98 14.68 -21.10
N ALA A 106 14.18 13.36 -21.05
CA ALA A 106 14.12 12.46 -22.20
C ALA A 106 12.72 11.90 -22.46
N ASP A 107 11.99 11.56 -21.39
CA ASP A 107 10.60 11.07 -21.42
C ASP A 107 9.76 11.84 -20.35
N PRO A 108 9.26 13.04 -20.71
CA PRO A 108 8.51 13.88 -19.78
C PRO A 108 7.20 13.24 -19.36
N LEU A 109 6.79 13.48 -18.09
CA LEU A 109 5.48 13.08 -17.60
C LEU A 109 4.35 13.69 -18.45
N VAL A 110 3.31 12.92 -18.69
CA VAL A 110 2.14 13.30 -19.51
C VAL A 110 1.12 14.01 -18.63
N ALA A 111 1.41 15.25 -18.24
CA ALA A 111 0.53 16.06 -17.40
C ALA A 111 -0.60 16.69 -18.21
N LEU A 112 -1.79 16.82 -17.60
CA LEU A 112 -2.92 17.58 -18.15
C LEU A 112 -2.48 19.01 -18.52
N GLN A 113 -2.72 19.40 -19.76
CA GLN A 113 -2.53 20.76 -20.24
C GLN A 113 -3.90 21.45 -20.34
N PRO A 114 -4.25 22.35 -19.41
CA PRO A 114 -5.51 23.09 -19.50
C PRO A 114 -5.65 23.87 -20.80
N ALA A 115 -6.90 24.06 -21.23
CA ALA A 115 -7.17 24.91 -22.37
C ALA A 115 -6.62 26.33 -22.14
N ASP A 116 -5.96 26.90 -23.16
CA ASP A 116 -5.49 28.29 -23.18
C ASP A 116 -6.30 29.06 -24.23
N GLU A 117 -7.44 29.58 -23.81
CA GLU A 117 -8.36 30.33 -24.68
C GLU A 117 -7.69 31.56 -25.29
N ALA A 118 -6.78 32.21 -24.56
CA ALA A 118 -6.08 33.41 -25.01
C ALA A 118 -5.19 33.13 -26.23
N ASN A 119 -4.63 31.93 -26.34
CA ASN A 119 -3.76 31.48 -27.45
C ASN A 119 -4.45 30.46 -28.35
N GLY A 120 -5.75 30.19 -28.18
CA GLY A 120 -6.54 29.26 -29.01
C GLY A 120 -6.07 27.80 -28.91
N LYS A 121 -5.47 27.40 -27.79
CA LYS A 121 -5.02 26.03 -27.57
C LYS A 121 -6.11 25.25 -26.84
N PRO A 122 -6.57 24.09 -27.41
CA PRO A 122 -7.50 23.21 -26.70
C PRO A 122 -6.81 22.54 -25.51
N GLU A 123 -7.60 22.03 -24.57
CA GLU A 123 -7.12 21.14 -23.53
C GLU A 123 -6.47 19.89 -24.13
N THR A 124 -5.38 19.43 -23.54
CA THR A 124 -4.76 18.14 -23.85
C THR A 124 -4.78 17.28 -22.58
N PRO A 125 -5.50 16.13 -22.60
CA PRO A 125 -5.54 15.23 -21.44
C PRO A 125 -4.14 14.77 -21.02
N GLY A 126 -4.00 14.46 -19.73
CA GLY A 126 -2.82 13.81 -19.20
C GLY A 126 -2.85 12.30 -19.40
N GLY A 127 -1.84 11.60 -18.86
CA GLY A 127 -1.77 10.14 -18.83
C GLY A 127 -2.60 9.54 -17.68
N ILE A 128 -2.40 8.25 -17.41
CA ILE A 128 -2.97 7.54 -16.26
C ILE A 128 -2.13 7.76 -14.99
N GLY A 129 -2.71 7.55 -13.83
CA GLY A 129 -1.99 7.67 -12.55
C GLY A 129 -2.66 6.91 -11.41
N GLU A 130 -2.29 7.25 -10.20
CA GLU A 130 -2.78 6.63 -8.97
C GLU A 130 -4.31 6.58 -8.89
N GLU A 131 -4.97 7.63 -9.39
CA GLU A 131 -6.43 7.68 -9.48
C GLU A 131 -7.03 6.48 -10.25
N ASP A 132 -6.36 6.05 -11.32
CA ASP A 132 -6.93 5.27 -12.42
C ASP A 132 -6.55 3.78 -12.36
N ILE A 133 -5.30 3.52 -12.02
CA ILE A 133 -4.59 2.28 -12.36
C ILE A 133 -5.31 1.01 -11.91
N ILE A 134 -5.79 0.95 -10.66
CA ILE A 134 -6.51 -0.25 -10.18
C ILE A 134 -7.78 -0.50 -10.98
N THR A 135 -8.56 0.54 -11.23
CA THR A 135 -9.82 0.45 -12.00
C THR A 135 -9.58 0.03 -13.46
N LEU A 136 -8.45 0.43 -14.05
CA LEU A 136 -8.10 0.12 -15.43
C LEU A 136 -7.51 -1.28 -15.62
N VAL A 137 -6.87 -1.84 -14.59
CA VAL A 137 -6.11 -3.09 -14.69
C VAL A 137 -6.82 -4.25 -14.00
N LEU A 138 -7.11 -4.13 -12.70
CA LEU A 138 -7.53 -5.24 -11.84
C LEU A 138 -8.77 -6.00 -12.33
N PRO A 139 -9.83 -5.37 -12.86
CA PRO A 139 -11.03 -6.08 -13.33
C PRO A 139 -10.81 -6.98 -14.55
N TYR A 140 -9.67 -6.88 -15.24
CA TYR A 140 -9.47 -7.47 -16.55
C TYR A 140 -8.39 -8.54 -16.61
N VAL A 141 -7.86 -8.97 -15.45
CA VAL A 141 -6.70 -9.86 -15.37
C VAL A 141 -6.98 -11.09 -14.52
N ASN A 142 -6.33 -12.20 -14.86
CA ASN A 142 -6.48 -13.49 -14.18
C ASN A 142 -5.20 -13.89 -13.44
N THR A 143 -4.08 -13.24 -13.71
CA THR A 143 -2.79 -13.48 -13.05
C THR A 143 -2.05 -12.17 -12.83
N ALA A 144 -1.08 -12.17 -11.91
CA ALA A 144 -0.23 -11.03 -11.68
C ALA A 144 0.55 -10.61 -12.94
N ARG A 145 1.04 -11.58 -13.70
CA ARG A 145 1.76 -11.38 -14.96
C ARG A 145 0.90 -10.75 -16.06
N GLU A 146 -0.38 -11.15 -16.17
CA GLU A 146 -1.34 -10.47 -17.05
C GLU A 146 -1.55 -9.01 -16.62
N GLY A 147 -1.55 -8.77 -15.31
CA GLY A 147 -1.65 -7.42 -14.76
C GLY A 147 -0.49 -6.52 -15.16
N VAL A 148 0.75 -7.00 -15.09
CA VAL A 148 1.93 -6.25 -15.56
C VAL A 148 1.80 -5.92 -17.04
N LYS A 149 1.43 -6.90 -17.90
CA LYS A 149 1.30 -6.69 -19.34
C LYS A 149 0.23 -5.67 -19.69
N ARG A 150 -0.95 -5.77 -19.02
CA ARG A 150 -2.03 -4.81 -19.23
C ARG A 150 -1.66 -3.40 -18.80
N LEU A 151 -0.98 -3.27 -17.65
CA LEU A 151 -0.47 -1.97 -17.18
C LEU A 151 0.54 -1.39 -18.17
N ALA A 152 1.44 -2.22 -18.69
CA ALA A 152 2.42 -1.85 -19.70
C ALA A 152 1.76 -1.26 -20.96
N GLU A 153 0.77 -1.96 -21.52
CA GLU A 153 0.01 -1.48 -22.69
C GLU A 153 -0.65 -0.12 -22.44
N LEU A 154 -1.16 0.11 -21.23
CA LEU A 154 -1.76 1.40 -20.85
C LEU A 154 -0.71 2.50 -20.72
N LEU A 155 0.44 2.22 -20.08
CA LEU A 155 1.53 3.16 -19.93
C LEU A 155 2.14 3.55 -21.29
N GLU A 156 2.37 2.58 -22.17
CA GLU A 156 2.90 2.82 -23.52
C GLU A 156 1.92 3.59 -24.41
N THR A 157 0.61 3.42 -24.18
CA THR A 157 -0.43 4.08 -24.99
C THR A 157 -0.77 5.48 -24.52
N TYR A 158 -0.95 5.65 -23.23
CA TYR A 158 -1.47 6.90 -22.62
C TYR A 158 -0.41 7.67 -21.83
N GLY A 159 0.67 7.03 -21.46
CA GLY A 159 1.66 7.57 -20.54
C GLY A 159 1.13 7.74 -19.12
N THR A 160 1.98 8.31 -18.26
CA THR A 160 1.62 8.65 -16.87
C THR A 160 1.93 10.11 -16.54
N TYR A 161 1.09 10.73 -15.71
CA TYR A 161 1.31 12.11 -15.24
C TYR A 161 2.16 12.18 -13.97
N GLU A 162 2.54 11.04 -13.39
CA GLU A 162 3.34 10.95 -12.17
C GLU A 162 4.22 9.69 -12.16
N SER A 163 5.27 9.69 -11.34
CA SER A 163 6.15 8.53 -11.20
C SER A 163 5.63 7.59 -10.13
N ASN A 164 5.45 6.32 -10.48
CA ASN A 164 4.73 5.34 -9.67
C ASN A 164 5.47 4.02 -9.52
N GLY A 165 5.35 3.42 -8.33
CA GLY A 165 5.54 2.00 -8.09
C GLY A 165 4.19 1.31 -7.98
N ILE A 166 3.98 0.23 -8.72
CA ILE A 166 2.73 -0.52 -8.75
C ILE A 166 3.00 -1.98 -8.42
N ILE A 167 2.16 -2.57 -7.59
CA ILE A 167 2.32 -3.93 -7.11
C ILE A 167 1.15 -4.79 -7.59
N ILE A 168 1.45 -5.98 -8.12
CA ILE A 168 0.45 -6.94 -8.56
C ILE A 168 0.86 -8.32 -8.08
N SER A 169 -0.05 -9.05 -7.44
CA SER A 169 0.21 -10.41 -6.96
C SER A 169 -0.93 -11.37 -7.24
N ASP A 170 -0.59 -12.62 -7.33
CA ASP A 170 -1.50 -13.75 -7.26
C ASP A 170 -0.94 -14.83 -6.32
N VAL A 171 -1.49 -16.03 -6.35
CA VAL A 171 -1.05 -17.12 -5.49
C VAL A 171 0.38 -17.61 -5.79
N ASP A 172 0.90 -17.35 -6.97
CA ASP A 172 2.17 -17.86 -7.45
C ASP A 172 3.30 -16.87 -7.40
N GLU A 173 3.03 -15.59 -7.71
CA GLU A 173 4.08 -14.59 -7.86
C GLU A 173 3.62 -13.17 -7.46
N ILE A 174 4.61 -12.35 -7.09
CA ILE A 174 4.45 -10.91 -6.83
C ILE A 174 5.31 -10.16 -7.83
N TRP A 175 4.73 -9.18 -8.52
CA TRP A 175 5.43 -8.27 -9.42
C TRP A 175 5.39 -6.84 -8.89
N TYR A 176 6.55 -6.20 -8.94
CA TYR A 176 6.70 -4.78 -8.67
C TYR A 176 7.11 -4.05 -9.94
N VAL A 177 6.34 -3.04 -10.31
CA VAL A 177 6.52 -2.23 -11.52
C VAL A 177 6.94 -0.82 -11.11
N GLU A 178 7.96 -0.26 -11.75
CA GLU A 178 8.38 1.13 -11.62
C GLU A 178 8.23 1.85 -12.96
N THR A 179 7.57 3.03 -12.96
CA THR A 179 7.53 3.88 -14.16
C THR A 179 8.84 4.65 -14.30
N ILE A 180 9.34 4.73 -15.53
CA ILE A 180 10.60 5.39 -15.89
C ILE A 180 10.27 6.54 -16.84
N GLY A 181 9.95 7.70 -16.30
CA GLY A 181 9.45 8.83 -17.11
C GLY A 181 7.97 8.70 -17.45
N GLY A 182 7.56 9.27 -18.57
CA GLY A 182 6.15 9.35 -18.98
C GLY A 182 5.59 8.05 -19.56
N HIS A 183 6.40 7.23 -20.26
CA HIS A 183 5.91 6.06 -20.98
C HIS A 183 6.72 4.78 -20.71
N HIS A 184 7.99 4.90 -20.33
CA HIS A 184 8.84 3.75 -20.04
C HIS A 184 8.56 3.17 -18.66
N TRP A 185 8.83 1.88 -18.51
CA TRP A 185 8.61 1.14 -17.28
C TRP A 185 9.57 -0.06 -17.17
N ILE A 186 9.80 -0.49 -15.92
CA ILE A 186 10.45 -1.76 -15.59
C ILE A 186 9.59 -2.53 -14.60
N ALA A 187 9.68 -3.84 -14.61
CA ALA A 187 9.07 -4.69 -13.60
C ALA A 187 10.02 -5.80 -13.17
N ARG A 188 10.00 -6.10 -11.87
CA ARG A 188 10.77 -7.21 -11.29
C ARG A 188 9.88 -8.09 -10.43
N ARG A 189 10.00 -9.39 -10.63
CA ARG A 189 9.38 -10.38 -9.77
C ARG A 189 10.06 -10.40 -8.40
N VAL A 190 9.29 -10.38 -7.32
CA VAL A 190 9.82 -10.58 -5.97
C VAL A 190 10.20 -12.05 -5.81
N PRO A 191 11.46 -12.38 -5.42
CA PRO A 191 11.84 -13.76 -5.16
C PRO A 191 10.96 -14.39 -4.06
N ASP A 192 10.64 -15.68 -4.23
CA ASP A 192 9.70 -16.38 -3.34
C ASP A 192 10.13 -16.35 -1.86
N ASP A 193 11.44 -16.38 -1.60
CA ASP A 193 12.08 -16.46 -0.28
C ASP A 193 12.48 -15.10 0.29
N LYS A 194 12.03 -14.00 -0.33
CA LYS A 194 12.44 -12.65 0.07
C LYS A 194 11.27 -11.74 0.40
N CYS A 195 11.61 -10.70 1.17
CA CYS A 195 10.78 -9.52 1.36
C CYS A 195 11.38 -8.35 0.59
N ALA A 196 10.53 -7.54 -0.06
CA ALA A 196 10.94 -6.28 -0.68
C ALA A 196 10.25 -5.11 0.03
N ILE A 197 11.01 -4.01 0.23
CA ILE A 197 10.52 -2.81 0.91
C ILE A 197 10.70 -1.63 -0.02
N ILE A 198 9.64 -0.90 -0.21
CA ILE A 198 9.59 0.25 -1.10
C ILE A 198 9.10 1.48 -0.33
N PRO A 199 9.99 2.45 -0.04
CA PRO A 199 9.60 3.80 0.32
C PRO A 199 9.32 4.62 -0.94
N ASN A 200 9.08 5.93 -0.84
CA ASN A 200 8.84 6.81 -1.99
C ASN A 200 10.10 7.07 -2.84
N GLN A 201 10.74 6.00 -3.27
CA GLN A 201 12.00 5.99 -4.02
C GLN A 201 12.05 4.79 -4.95
N LEU A 202 12.72 4.88 -6.10
CA LEU A 202 12.99 3.69 -6.90
C LEU A 202 13.72 2.64 -6.05
N GLY A 203 13.23 1.41 -6.10
CA GLY A 203 13.71 0.31 -5.27
C GLY A 203 14.58 -0.68 -6.03
N ILE A 204 14.20 -1.04 -7.26
CA ILE A 204 14.88 -2.07 -8.04
C ILE A 204 16.36 -1.73 -8.23
N ASP A 205 17.24 -2.58 -7.66
CA ASP A 205 18.68 -2.38 -7.61
C ASP A 205 19.47 -3.23 -8.61
N TYR A 206 18.79 -4.17 -9.26
CA TYR A 206 19.36 -5.02 -10.29
C TYR A 206 18.31 -5.34 -11.36
N PHE A 207 18.69 -5.22 -12.63
CA PHE A 207 17.84 -5.52 -13.77
C PHE A 207 18.63 -6.27 -14.86
N ASP A 208 18.03 -7.36 -15.36
CA ASP A 208 18.58 -8.22 -16.39
C ASP A 208 17.78 -8.09 -17.69
N PHE A 209 18.39 -7.44 -18.71
CA PHE A 209 17.78 -7.27 -20.02
C PHE A 209 17.72 -8.56 -20.83
N ASP A 210 18.68 -9.51 -20.61
CA ASP A 210 18.68 -10.77 -21.33
C ASP A 210 17.47 -11.62 -20.93
N ASP A 211 17.10 -11.63 -19.62
CA ASP A 211 15.84 -12.26 -19.17
C ASP A 211 14.63 -11.49 -19.68
N ALA A 212 14.62 -10.16 -19.56
CA ALA A 212 13.47 -9.33 -19.93
C ALA A 212 13.10 -9.45 -21.42
N PHE A 213 14.11 -9.57 -22.31
CA PHE A 213 13.89 -9.72 -23.76
C PHE A 213 13.81 -11.19 -24.24
N SER A 214 13.80 -12.17 -23.34
CA SER A 214 13.65 -13.59 -23.66
C SER A 214 12.41 -14.21 -23.01
N ASP A 215 12.61 -15.01 -21.96
CA ASP A 215 11.51 -15.69 -21.27
C ASP A 215 10.73 -14.81 -20.29
N ALA A 216 11.29 -13.65 -19.94
CA ALA A 216 10.73 -12.67 -19.00
C ALA A 216 10.29 -13.33 -17.67
N ARG A 217 11.16 -14.13 -17.07
CA ARG A 217 10.85 -14.90 -15.85
C ARG A 217 10.83 -14.05 -14.62
N GLU A 218 11.86 -13.20 -14.50
CA GLU A 218 12.09 -12.36 -13.32
C GLU A 218 11.99 -10.86 -13.66
N PHE A 219 12.15 -10.48 -14.95
CA PHE A 219 12.21 -9.10 -15.39
C PHE A 219 11.32 -8.85 -16.60
N MET A 220 10.70 -7.67 -16.67
CA MET A 220 10.00 -7.15 -17.84
C MET A 220 10.25 -5.65 -17.97
N CYS A 221 10.25 -5.11 -19.18
CA CYS A 221 10.38 -3.67 -19.41
C CYS A 221 9.79 -3.24 -20.75
N SER A 222 9.71 -1.93 -20.97
CA SER A 222 9.42 -1.36 -22.29
C SER A 222 10.40 -1.89 -23.35
N ALA A 223 9.89 -2.19 -24.54
CA ALA A 223 10.65 -2.89 -25.59
C ALA A 223 11.90 -2.11 -26.04
N ASP A 224 11.89 -0.80 -25.97
CA ASP A 224 12.94 0.12 -26.39
C ASP A 224 13.77 0.69 -25.24
N LEU A 225 13.56 0.23 -23.99
CA LEU A 225 14.21 0.80 -22.81
C LEU A 225 15.75 0.78 -22.89
N GLN A 226 16.35 -0.28 -23.45
CA GLN A 226 17.79 -0.36 -23.62
C GLN A 226 18.30 0.71 -24.59
N GLU A 227 17.62 0.90 -25.74
CA GLU A 227 17.94 1.94 -26.72
C GLU A 227 17.74 3.34 -26.11
N PHE A 228 16.68 3.53 -25.30
CA PHE A 228 16.42 4.76 -24.55
C PHE A 228 17.59 5.12 -23.61
N ILE A 229 18.09 4.14 -22.83
CA ILE A 229 19.24 4.34 -21.95
C ILE A 229 20.49 4.76 -22.73
N GLU A 230 20.77 4.08 -23.86
CA GLU A 230 21.94 4.34 -24.70
C GLU A 230 21.86 5.71 -25.38
N THR A 231 20.72 6.00 -26.00
CA THR A 231 20.48 7.24 -26.76
C THR A 231 20.60 8.48 -25.87
N HIS A 232 20.06 8.41 -24.65
CA HIS A 232 20.09 9.51 -23.71
C HIS A 232 21.27 9.45 -22.72
N HIS A 233 22.20 8.51 -22.93
CA HIS A 233 23.44 8.36 -22.13
C HIS A 233 23.19 8.17 -20.62
N LEU A 234 22.05 7.64 -20.23
CA LEU A 234 21.66 7.52 -18.81
C LEU A 234 22.58 6.57 -18.05
N GLY A 235 22.98 5.45 -18.66
CA GLY A 235 23.91 4.50 -18.07
C GLY A 235 25.33 5.06 -17.85
N ARG A 236 25.78 6.03 -18.66
CA ARG A 236 27.11 6.67 -18.48
C ARG A 236 27.16 7.60 -17.29
N ALA A 237 26.03 8.26 -16.99
CA ALA A 237 25.92 9.14 -15.84
C ALA A 237 25.97 8.38 -14.51
N ALA A 238 25.56 7.11 -14.51
CA ALA A 238 25.59 6.23 -13.35
C ALA A 238 27.00 5.68 -13.00
N GLY A 239 28.01 5.92 -13.85
CA GLY A 239 29.37 5.46 -13.65
C GLY A 239 29.52 3.94 -13.73
N THR A 240 30.62 3.39 -13.15
CA THR A 240 30.92 1.96 -13.21
C THR A 240 30.04 1.09 -12.32
N GLN A 241 29.38 1.67 -11.32
CA GLN A 241 28.55 0.91 -10.36
C GLN A 241 27.08 0.76 -10.83
N GLY A 242 26.60 1.62 -11.72
CA GLY A 242 25.20 1.61 -12.15
C GLY A 242 24.98 1.54 -13.64
N GLY A 243 26.07 1.72 -14.44
CA GLY A 243 25.98 1.70 -15.89
C GLY A 243 25.67 0.32 -16.47
N MET A 244 25.28 0.32 -17.75
CA MET A 244 25.08 -0.93 -18.51
C MET A 244 26.38 -1.76 -18.51
N ASN A 245 26.29 -2.97 -18.00
CA ASN A 245 27.41 -3.92 -17.94
C ASN A 245 26.92 -5.31 -18.37
N GLY A 246 27.22 -5.69 -19.61
CA GLY A 246 26.93 -7.05 -20.12
C GLY A 246 25.46 -7.44 -20.09
N GLY A 247 24.53 -6.52 -20.40
CA GLY A 247 23.09 -6.80 -20.38
C GLY A 247 22.37 -6.50 -19.06
N HIS A 248 23.10 -5.99 -18.05
CA HIS A 248 22.56 -5.68 -16.73
C HIS A 248 22.73 -4.20 -16.38
N CYS A 249 21.85 -3.68 -15.53
CA CYS A 249 22.04 -2.35 -14.92
C CYS A 249 21.51 -2.32 -13.48
N ASN A 250 21.85 -1.26 -12.74
CA ASN A 250 21.18 -0.89 -11.50
C ASN A 250 20.20 0.27 -11.77
N PRO A 251 18.87 -0.03 -11.88
CA PRO A 251 17.87 0.98 -12.22
C PRO A 251 17.81 2.13 -11.22
N ARG A 252 17.97 1.86 -9.92
CA ARG A 252 18.00 2.88 -8.88
C ARG A 252 19.07 3.95 -9.15
N ILE A 253 20.26 3.54 -9.59
CA ILE A 253 21.36 4.45 -9.91
C ILE A 253 21.16 5.13 -11.28
N VAL A 254 20.62 4.39 -12.26
CA VAL A 254 20.41 4.92 -13.63
C VAL A 254 19.26 5.92 -13.67
N PHE A 255 18.15 5.61 -13.02
CA PHE A 255 16.90 6.36 -13.15
C PHE A 255 16.48 7.11 -11.88
N GLY A 256 16.88 6.62 -10.70
CA GLY A 256 16.42 7.10 -9.41
C GLY A 256 17.10 8.38 -8.93
N THR A 257 16.76 8.72 -7.69
CA THR A 257 17.32 9.86 -6.93
C THR A 257 18.03 9.35 -5.68
N ALA A 258 19.06 10.09 -5.24
CA ALA A 258 19.75 9.91 -3.95
C ALA A 258 20.03 11.32 -3.40
N THR A 259 19.02 11.92 -2.77
CA THR A 259 19.05 13.30 -2.31
C THR A 259 19.05 13.39 -0.79
N ALA A 260 19.41 14.54 -0.23
CA ALA A 260 19.27 14.79 1.20
C ALA A 260 17.81 14.61 1.70
N LYS A 261 16.82 14.80 0.82
CA LYS A 261 15.41 14.51 1.14
C LYS A 261 15.19 12.99 1.29
N ASP A 262 15.79 12.20 0.42
CA ASP A 262 15.67 10.73 0.49
C ASP A 262 16.23 10.19 1.81
N HIS A 263 17.36 10.74 2.29
CA HIS A 263 18.00 10.37 3.55
C HIS A 263 17.19 10.75 4.81
N ILE A 264 16.21 11.62 4.70
CA ILE A 264 15.31 11.99 5.81
C ILE A 264 13.97 11.28 5.68
N TYR A 265 13.50 11.10 4.45
CA TYR A 265 12.14 10.71 4.17
C TYR A 265 12.00 9.24 3.77
N ASN A 266 12.93 8.69 2.97
CA ASN A 266 12.81 7.39 2.34
C ASN A 266 13.68 6.31 2.99
N THR A 267 14.99 6.46 2.95
CA THR A 267 15.94 5.44 3.40
C THR A 267 15.78 5.05 4.89
N PRO A 268 15.40 5.96 5.82
CA PRO A 268 15.18 5.56 7.22
C PRO A 268 14.07 4.53 7.41
N ARG A 269 13.01 4.61 6.59
CA ARG A 269 11.90 3.64 6.64
C ARG A 269 12.35 2.26 6.17
N ALA A 270 13.04 2.19 5.04
CA ALA A 270 13.60 0.95 4.53
C ALA A 270 14.62 0.34 5.51
N TRP A 271 15.54 1.16 6.05
CA TRP A 271 16.50 0.75 7.05
C TRP A 271 15.85 0.11 8.28
N TYR A 272 14.80 0.73 8.84
CA TYR A 272 14.14 0.21 10.03
C TYR A 272 13.45 -1.13 9.76
N MET A 273 12.74 -1.25 8.65
CA MET A 273 12.05 -2.48 8.27
C MET A 273 13.03 -3.63 8.02
N TYR A 274 14.15 -3.37 7.35
CA TYR A 274 15.20 -4.39 7.16
C TYR A 274 15.86 -4.78 8.47
N ARG A 275 16.14 -3.83 9.33
CA ARG A 275 16.68 -4.12 10.66
C ARG A 275 15.75 -5.00 11.51
N TYR A 276 14.46 -4.90 11.30
CA TYR A 276 13.47 -5.77 11.95
C TYR A 276 13.47 -7.17 11.33
N LEU A 277 13.47 -7.27 10.01
CA LEU A 277 13.35 -8.53 9.28
C LEU A 277 14.64 -9.37 9.31
N ASP A 278 15.79 -8.72 9.19
CA ASP A 278 17.11 -9.34 9.27
C ASP A 278 18.12 -8.41 9.95
N PRO A 279 18.21 -8.47 11.29
CA PRO A 279 19.13 -7.64 12.05
C PRO A 279 20.61 -7.88 11.70
N ALA A 280 20.99 -9.09 11.28
CA ALA A 280 22.37 -9.45 10.97
C ALA A 280 22.85 -8.79 9.68
N ASP A 281 22.10 -8.90 8.60
CA ASP A 281 22.43 -8.27 7.32
C ASP A 281 22.30 -6.73 7.38
N ALA A 282 21.41 -6.22 8.23
CA ALA A 282 21.23 -4.79 8.45
C ALA A 282 22.25 -4.15 9.40
N GLU A 283 23.18 -4.89 10.03
CA GLU A 283 24.12 -4.39 11.06
C GLU A 283 24.94 -3.18 10.58
N ASN A 284 25.34 -3.18 9.31
CA ASN A 284 26.18 -2.15 8.71
C ASN A 284 25.36 -1.03 8.00
N LEU A 285 24.04 -1.15 7.97
CA LEU A 285 23.16 -0.15 7.38
C LEU A 285 22.85 0.94 8.40
N THR A 286 22.70 2.16 7.90
CA THR A 286 22.28 3.33 8.66
C THR A 286 20.98 3.89 8.08
N PRO A 287 20.26 4.74 8.82
CA PRO A 287 19.06 5.39 8.28
C PRO A 287 19.30 6.18 6.98
N GLU A 288 20.54 6.59 6.72
CA GLU A 288 20.93 7.42 5.57
C GLU A 288 21.72 6.62 4.50
N SER A 289 21.73 5.28 4.56
CA SER A 289 22.41 4.44 3.56
C SER A 289 21.72 4.51 2.20
N ASP A 290 22.50 4.72 1.12
CA ASP A 290 22.02 4.72 -0.26
C ASP A 290 21.93 3.30 -0.87
N ASP A 291 22.61 2.34 -0.27
CA ASP A 291 22.81 0.98 -0.76
C ASP A 291 21.95 -0.08 -0.03
N ILE A 292 20.84 0.35 0.60
CA ILE A 292 19.88 -0.58 1.20
C ILE A 292 19.35 -1.51 0.09
N PRO A 293 19.47 -2.83 0.22
CA PRO A 293 19.01 -3.79 -0.80
C PRO A 293 17.52 -3.60 -1.10
N TRP A 294 17.10 -3.82 -2.35
CA TRP A 294 15.68 -3.81 -2.70
C TRP A 294 14.90 -4.92 -1.99
N CYS A 295 15.51 -6.11 -1.86
CA CYS A 295 14.90 -7.25 -1.16
C CYS A 295 15.96 -8.03 -0.39
N LEU A 296 15.53 -8.68 0.69
CA LEU A 296 16.35 -9.58 1.51
C LEU A 296 15.54 -10.80 1.97
N GLU A 297 16.24 -11.87 2.34
CA GLU A 297 15.65 -13.03 2.98
C GLU A 297 15.48 -12.73 4.48
N PRO A 298 14.25 -12.79 5.03
CA PRO A 298 14.02 -12.50 6.44
C PRO A 298 14.56 -13.63 7.33
N GLU A 299 15.10 -13.31 8.52
CA GLU A 299 15.59 -14.29 9.50
C GLU A 299 14.48 -15.24 9.96
N ASN A 300 13.27 -14.76 10.08
CA ASN A 300 12.08 -15.52 10.47
C ASN A 300 10.98 -15.38 9.43
N ALA A 301 10.12 -16.39 9.32
CA ALA A 301 8.94 -16.31 8.48
C ALA A 301 8.04 -15.14 8.91
N VAL A 302 7.65 -14.30 7.95
CA VAL A 302 6.90 -13.05 8.18
C VAL A 302 5.41 -13.33 8.32
N THR A 303 4.81 -12.84 9.37
CA THR A 303 3.37 -12.92 9.65
C THR A 303 2.63 -11.65 9.19
N VAL A 304 1.30 -11.71 9.16
CA VAL A 304 0.48 -10.50 8.91
C VAL A 304 0.60 -9.50 10.05
N GLU A 305 0.88 -9.97 11.28
CA GLU A 305 1.14 -9.13 12.45
C GLU A 305 2.46 -8.36 12.32
N ASP A 306 3.51 -9.00 11.79
CA ASP A 306 4.77 -8.31 11.48
C ASP A 306 4.57 -7.22 10.45
N VAL A 307 3.78 -7.50 9.41
CA VAL A 307 3.42 -6.51 8.38
C VAL A 307 2.65 -5.33 8.97
N ASP A 308 1.63 -5.59 9.80
CA ASP A 308 0.83 -4.57 10.47
C ASP A 308 1.69 -3.71 11.42
N PHE A 309 2.59 -4.36 12.19
CA PHE A 309 3.55 -3.68 13.07
C PHE A 309 4.50 -2.78 12.25
N LEU A 310 5.10 -3.30 11.18
CA LEU A 310 6.06 -2.55 10.37
C LEU A 310 5.43 -1.33 9.69
N LEU A 311 4.21 -1.47 9.13
CA LEU A 311 3.51 -0.36 8.50
C LEU A 311 2.99 0.67 9.53
N GLY A 312 2.73 0.26 10.76
CA GLY A 312 2.35 1.13 11.87
C GLY A 312 3.53 1.75 12.63
N SER A 313 4.77 1.31 12.33
CA SER A 313 5.95 1.63 13.14
C SER A 313 6.35 3.10 13.12
N HIS A 314 6.82 3.55 14.27
CA HIS A 314 7.40 4.87 14.49
C HIS A 314 8.88 4.81 14.92
N PHE A 315 9.63 3.76 14.50
CA PHE A 315 11.04 3.50 14.80
C PHE A 315 11.28 3.06 16.26
N GLU A 316 10.39 2.24 16.81
CA GLU A 316 10.43 1.73 18.19
C GLU A 316 11.81 1.16 18.55
N GLY A 317 12.26 1.46 19.77
CA GLY A 317 13.53 0.98 20.28
C GLY A 317 14.78 1.63 19.65
N THR A 318 14.61 2.75 18.94
CA THR A 318 15.71 3.53 18.37
C THR A 318 15.74 4.96 18.95
N PRO A 319 16.85 5.72 18.76
CA PRO A 319 16.90 7.13 19.12
C PRO A 319 16.00 8.05 18.26
N TYR A 320 15.32 7.51 17.25
CA TYR A 320 14.52 8.24 16.27
C TYR A 320 13.01 8.10 16.51
N ASP A 321 12.62 7.31 17.51
CA ASP A 321 11.25 7.10 17.91
C ASP A 321 10.64 8.37 18.51
N PRO A 322 9.64 9.02 17.89
CA PRO A 322 9.02 10.24 18.41
C PRO A 322 8.34 10.05 19.78
N TYR A 323 7.91 8.83 20.11
CA TYR A 323 7.36 8.50 21.42
C TYR A 323 8.39 7.88 22.36
N GLY A 324 9.61 7.62 21.87
CA GLY A 324 10.64 6.93 22.63
C GLY A 324 11.31 7.77 23.70
N THR A 325 12.02 7.09 24.60
CA THR A 325 12.83 7.70 25.67
C THR A 325 14.32 7.78 25.32
N GLN A 326 14.73 7.14 24.21
CA GLN A 326 16.11 7.15 23.73
C GLN A 326 16.38 8.42 22.90
N GLY A 327 17.67 8.79 22.79
CA GLY A 327 18.09 9.93 22.00
C GLY A 327 17.72 11.30 22.59
N THR A 328 17.70 12.31 21.75
CA THR A 328 17.37 13.70 22.06
C THR A 328 16.05 14.11 21.39
N GLU A 329 15.48 15.23 21.79
CA GLU A 329 14.30 15.78 21.14
C GLU A 329 14.55 15.97 19.62
N GLU A 330 15.74 16.44 19.24
CA GLU A 330 16.12 16.62 17.83
C GLU A 330 16.21 15.28 17.07
N SER A 331 16.80 14.22 17.66
CA SER A 331 16.93 12.92 17.00
C SER A 331 15.57 12.23 16.82
N ARG A 332 14.66 12.35 17.79
CA ARG A 332 13.32 11.77 17.72
C ARG A 332 12.43 12.34 16.62
N HIS A 333 12.74 13.52 16.12
CA HIS A 333 12.01 14.18 15.02
C HIS A 333 12.84 14.32 13.76
N ARG A 334 14.00 13.62 13.67
CA ARG A 334 14.91 13.74 12.52
C ARG A 334 14.37 13.11 11.26
N TYR A 335 13.75 11.95 11.36
CA TYR A 335 13.30 11.16 10.23
C TYR A 335 11.78 11.02 10.21
N ARG A 336 11.24 10.86 9.01
CA ARG A 336 9.82 10.56 8.80
C ARG A 336 9.54 9.11 9.24
N PRO A 337 8.67 8.87 10.25
CA PRO A 337 8.26 7.52 10.66
C PRO A 337 7.51 6.80 9.53
N ILE A 338 7.37 5.48 9.64
CA ILE A 338 6.58 4.66 8.71
C ILE A 338 5.10 4.98 8.95
N GLY A 339 4.54 4.56 10.07
CA GLY A 339 3.20 4.96 10.49
C GLY A 339 3.15 6.42 10.94
N ILE A 340 2.36 7.24 10.28
CA ILE A 340 2.22 8.67 10.59
C ILE A 340 0.78 9.08 10.80
N ASN A 341 0.59 10.30 11.31
CA ASN A 341 -0.73 10.88 11.55
C ASN A 341 -1.59 11.00 10.29
N ARG A 342 -0.98 11.01 9.10
CA ARG A 342 -1.66 11.18 7.80
C ARG A 342 -2.05 9.86 7.13
N THR A 343 -1.70 8.73 7.68
CA THR A 343 -2.09 7.42 7.16
C THR A 343 -3.62 7.36 7.04
N GLY A 344 -4.10 7.15 5.83
CA GLY A 344 -5.52 7.01 5.50
C GLY A 344 -6.01 5.61 5.81
N HIS A 345 -5.23 4.63 5.34
CA HIS A 345 -5.46 3.22 5.59
C HIS A 345 -4.15 2.43 5.52
N MET A 346 -4.17 1.24 6.10
CA MET A 346 -3.20 0.18 5.84
C MET A 346 -3.98 -1.04 5.35
N VAL A 347 -3.52 -1.65 4.26
CA VAL A 347 -4.12 -2.87 3.72
C VAL A 347 -3.03 -3.87 3.38
N ALA A 348 -3.12 -5.07 3.97
CA ALA A 348 -2.36 -6.23 3.54
C ALA A 348 -3.30 -7.20 2.80
N MET A 349 -2.94 -7.56 1.59
CA MET A 349 -3.67 -8.51 0.75
C MET A 349 -2.92 -9.83 0.76
N GLN A 350 -3.49 -10.83 1.41
CA GLN A 350 -2.94 -12.17 1.60
C GLN A 350 -3.64 -13.15 0.66
N ILE A 351 -2.88 -13.83 -0.21
CA ILE A 351 -3.39 -14.85 -1.13
C ILE A 351 -2.90 -16.22 -0.65
N ARG A 352 -3.79 -17.02 -0.06
CA ARG A 352 -3.49 -18.25 0.67
C ARG A 352 -3.53 -19.47 -0.25
N PRO A 353 -2.38 -20.15 -0.54
CA PRO A 353 -2.34 -21.27 -1.49
C PRO A 353 -3.08 -22.52 -1.01
N TYR A 354 -3.19 -22.71 0.29
CA TYR A 354 -3.85 -23.86 0.92
C TYR A 354 -5.36 -23.73 1.02
N ALA A 355 -5.89 -22.51 0.91
CA ALA A 355 -7.31 -22.25 1.00
C ALA A 355 -8.03 -22.57 -0.33
N PRO A 356 -9.31 -22.98 -0.28
CA PRO A 356 -10.15 -23.07 -1.47
C PRO A 356 -10.13 -21.78 -2.29
N VAL A 357 -10.29 -21.90 -3.61
CA VAL A 357 -10.21 -20.72 -4.53
C VAL A 357 -11.15 -19.60 -4.10
N GLU A 358 -12.33 -19.94 -3.59
CA GLU A 358 -13.36 -18.99 -3.18
C GLU A 358 -12.98 -18.19 -1.94
N SER A 359 -12.23 -18.79 -0.99
CA SER A 359 -11.81 -18.17 0.28
C SER A 359 -10.34 -17.73 0.30
N ARG A 360 -9.64 -17.87 -0.82
CA ARG A 360 -8.19 -17.72 -0.90
C ARG A 360 -7.68 -16.35 -0.49
N SER A 361 -8.38 -15.30 -0.87
CA SER A 361 -7.96 -13.92 -0.65
C SER A 361 -8.59 -13.31 0.58
N ILE A 362 -7.73 -12.84 1.49
CA ILE A 362 -8.10 -12.04 2.66
C ILE A 362 -7.47 -10.64 2.53
N MET A 363 -8.28 -9.62 2.77
CA MET A 363 -7.82 -8.25 2.93
C MET A 363 -7.79 -7.92 4.43
N TRP A 364 -6.60 -7.66 4.96
CA TRP A 364 -6.40 -7.16 6.32
C TRP A 364 -6.45 -5.64 6.26
N ILE A 365 -7.50 -5.03 6.78
CA ILE A 365 -7.80 -3.62 6.60
C ILE A 365 -7.79 -2.89 7.93
N SER A 366 -7.09 -1.77 8.00
CA SER A 366 -7.24 -0.75 9.03
C SER A 366 -7.34 0.64 8.42
N TYR A 367 -7.96 1.57 9.14
CA TYR A 367 -8.03 2.99 8.78
C TYR A 367 -7.38 3.85 9.85
N GLY A 368 -6.72 4.93 9.44
CA GLY A 368 -6.08 5.87 10.34
C GLY A 368 -4.62 5.54 10.64
N SER A 369 -4.04 6.23 11.62
CA SER A 369 -2.63 6.07 11.99
C SER A 369 -2.35 4.69 12.60
N GLY A 370 -1.41 3.96 12.01
CA GLY A 370 -1.05 2.59 12.37
C GLY A 370 -0.60 2.41 13.82
N ALA A 371 0.00 3.42 14.42
CA ALA A 371 0.41 3.39 15.85
C ALA A 371 -0.79 3.26 16.82
N PHE A 372 -2.03 3.52 16.39
CA PHE A 372 -3.22 3.58 17.24
C PHE A 372 -4.37 2.71 16.74
N THR A 373 -4.13 1.86 15.74
CA THR A 373 -5.12 0.97 15.14
C THR A 373 -4.50 -0.36 14.79
N THR A 374 -5.29 -1.31 14.34
CA THR A 374 -4.82 -2.63 13.87
C THR A 374 -5.66 -3.10 12.70
N SER A 375 -5.06 -3.90 11.84
CA SER A 375 -5.75 -4.50 10.72
C SER A 375 -6.64 -5.65 11.14
N ALA A 376 -7.82 -5.74 10.50
CA ALA A 376 -8.79 -6.82 10.68
C ALA A 376 -9.04 -7.55 9.36
N PRO A 377 -9.25 -8.89 9.37
CA PRO A 377 -9.39 -9.68 8.15
C PRO A 377 -10.81 -9.60 7.58
N PHE A 378 -10.88 -9.40 6.26
CA PHE A 378 -12.11 -9.45 5.48
C PHE A 378 -11.91 -10.32 4.23
N TYR A 379 -12.84 -11.22 3.97
CA TYR A 379 -12.88 -11.98 2.71
C TYR A 379 -13.11 -11.01 1.54
N ALA A 380 -12.27 -11.11 0.53
CA ALA A 380 -12.37 -10.24 -0.66
C ALA A 380 -13.46 -10.69 -1.64
N ASN A 381 -13.78 -11.99 -1.66
CA ASN A 381 -14.72 -12.59 -2.61
C ASN A 381 -16.16 -12.51 -2.08
N VAL A 382 -16.71 -11.31 -2.00
CA VAL A 382 -18.07 -11.00 -1.53
C VAL A 382 -18.82 -10.14 -2.54
N ASP A 383 -20.14 -10.05 -2.40
CA ASP A 383 -20.99 -9.22 -3.24
C ASP A 383 -21.25 -7.84 -2.63
N ASP A 384 -21.01 -7.67 -1.33
CA ASP A 384 -21.10 -6.40 -0.60
C ASP A 384 -20.17 -6.42 0.62
N THR A 385 -19.89 -5.25 1.16
CA THR A 385 -19.00 -5.07 2.32
C THR A 385 -19.76 -4.49 3.52
N PRO A 386 -19.25 -4.71 4.76
CA PRO A 386 -19.92 -4.23 5.96
C PRO A 386 -20.09 -2.70 5.97
N ALA A 387 -21.30 -2.25 6.36
CA ALA A 387 -21.64 -0.84 6.43
C ALA A 387 -20.64 0.00 7.25
N TYR A 388 -20.09 -0.56 8.33
CA TYR A 388 -19.13 0.12 9.19
C TYR A 388 -17.82 0.53 8.48
N LEU A 389 -17.43 -0.19 7.41
CA LEU A 389 -16.27 0.13 6.57
C LEU A 389 -16.68 0.83 5.27
N ARG A 390 -17.87 0.50 4.74
CA ARG A 390 -18.36 0.98 3.43
C ARG A 390 -18.90 2.39 3.48
N ASP A 391 -19.66 2.73 4.54
CA ASP A 391 -20.50 3.95 4.58
C ASP A 391 -19.73 5.16 5.16
N THR A 392 -18.42 5.22 4.96
CA THR A 392 -17.61 6.38 5.31
C THR A 392 -18.03 7.57 4.45
N THR A 393 -18.24 8.72 5.09
CA THR A 393 -18.58 10.00 4.44
C THR A 393 -17.50 11.05 4.70
N PRO A 394 -17.53 12.19 3.99
CA PRO A 394 -16.63 13.31 4.31
C PRO A 394 -16.85 13.91 5.71
N GLU A 395 -18.07 13.79 6.25
CA GLU A 395 -18.42 14.30 7.58
C GLU A 395 -17.97 13.34 8.67
N VAL A 396 -17.46 13.91 9.77
CA VAL A 396 -17.01 13.13 10.94
C VAL A 396 -18.19 12.45 11.61
N SER A 397 -18.11 11.13 11.78
CA SER A 397 -19.11 10.31 12.50
C SER A 397 -18.46 9.09 13.13
N THR A 398 -18.89 8.71 14.31
CA THR A 398 -18.49 7.41 14.94
C THR A 398 -19.29 6.23 14.41
N ASP A 399 -20.16 6.41 13.42
CA ASP A 399 -20.89 5.34 12.78
C ASP A 399 -20.06 4.58 11.74
N CYS A 400 -18.85 5.07 11.39
CA CYS A 400 -17.91 4.41 10.51
C CYS A 400 -16.54 4.23 11.15
N LEU A 401 -15.79 3.24 10.66
CA LEU A 401 -14.47 2.86 11.17
C LEU A 401 -13.45 4.00 11.01
N TYR A 402 -13.40 4.64 9.84
CA TYR A 402 -12.40 5.66 9.52
C TYR A 402 -12.36 6.78 10.55
N TRP A 403 -13.49 7.43 10.78
CA TRP A 403 -13.56 8.56 11.72
C TRP A 403 -13.44 8.15 13.18
N THR A 404 -13.91 6.95 13.54
CA THR A 404 -13.71 6.42 14.88
C THR A 404 -12.22 6.24 15.19
N ASN A 405 -11.45 5.64 14.27
CA ASN A 405 -10.01 5.46 14.42
C ASN A 405 -9.27 6.81 14.44
N ARG A 406 -9.69 7.78 13.61
CA ARG A 406 -9.12 9.14 13.64
C ARG A 406 -9.31 9.83 14.98
N LEU A 407 -10.47 9.68 15.60
CA LEU A 407 -10.73 10.24 16.94
C LEU A 407 -9.86 9.57 18.00
N ILE A 408 -9.75 8.25 17.98
CA ILE A 408 -8.87 7.49 18.88
C ILE A 408 -7.43 7.97 18.75
N ALA A 409 -6.90 7.99 17.52
CA ALA A 409 -5.52 8.39 17.25
C ALA A 409 -5.25 9.83 17.71
N THR A 410 -6.15 10.78 17.42
CA THR A 410 -5.99 12.19 17.82
C THR A 410 -5.94 12.37 19.33
N LEU A 411 -6.71 11.58 20.08
CA LEU A 411 -6.71 11.64 21.55
C LEU A 411 -5.52 10.89 22.15
N ALA A 412 -5.14 9.75 21.56
CA ALA A 412 -4.07 8.90 22.06
C ALA A 412 -2.68 9.48 21.80
N ASP A 413 -2.46 10.15 20.66
CA ASP A 413 -1.18 10.73 20.27
C ASP A 413 -0.59 11.66 21.33
N ALA A 414 -1.41 12.52 21.90
CA ALA A 414 -0.99 13.44 22.97
C ALA A 414 -0.67 12.75 24.31
N HIS A 415 -1.07 11.49 24.47
CA HIS A 415 -0.99 10.71 25.71
C HIS A 415 -0.57 9.27 25.44
N PHE A 416 0.46 9.11 24.58
CA PHE A 416 0.90 7.80 24.05
C PHE A 416 1.14 6.79 25.16
N TYR A 417 1.93 7.13 26.17
CA TYR A 417 2.26 6.20 27.28
C TYR A 417 1.05 5.75 28.09
N GLU A 418 0.16 6.68 28.37
CA GLU A 418 -1.01 6.42 29.21
C GLU A 418 -2.09 5.63 28.47
N THR A 419 -2.07 5.64 27.14
CA THR A 419 -3.06 4.97 26.28
C THR A 419 -2.54 3.72 25.59
N SER A 420 -1.22 3.50 25.50
CA SER A 420 -0.59 2.39 24.77
C SER A 420 -1.12 1.02 25.18
N ASN A 421 -1.21 0.72 26.48
CA ASN A 421 -1.75 -0.55 26.97
C ASN A 421 -3.20 -0.82 26.51
N ALA A 422 -4.01 0.23 26.38
CA ALA A 422 -5.39 0.08 25.90
C ALA A 422 -5.42 -0.19 24.38
N VAL A 423 -4.52 0.45 23.62
CA VAL A 423 -4.35 0.23 22.18
C VAL A 423 -3.81 -1.17 21.90
N GLU A 424 -2.77 -1.60 22.62
CA GLU A 424 -2.20 -2.95 22.49
C GLU A 424 -3.23 -4.03 22.79
N GLY A 425 -3.93 -3.93 23.93
CA GLY A 425 -4.99 -4.90 24.28
C GLY A 425 -6.16 -4.91 23.28
N PHE A 426 -6.48 -3.77 22.66
CA PHE A 426 -7.42 -3.71 21.55
C PHE A 426 -6.91 -4.48 20.34
N SER A 427 -5.64 -4.27 19.96
CA SER A 427 -5.02 -4.93 18.81
C SER A 427 -4.97 -6.45 18.99
N GLU A 428 -4.55 -6.93 20.15
CA GLU A 428 -4.53 -8.36 20.48
C GLU A 428 -5.92 -9.00 20.39
N ASP A 429 -6.94 -8.34 20.94
CA ASP A 429 -8.32 -8.84 20.92
C ASP A 429 -8.87 -8.93 19.49
N VAL A 430 -8.64 -7.89 18.66
CA VAL A 430 -9.11 -7.83 17.27
C VAL A 430 -8.44 -8.91 16.42
N ARG A 431 -7.11 -9.03 16.49
CA ARG A 431 -6.34 -10.04 15.74
C ARG A 431 -6.75 -11.46 16.16
N SER A 432 -6.78 -11.74 17.47
CA SER A 432 -7.21 -13.05 17.99
C SER A 432 -8.61 -13.42 17.54
N PHE A 433 -9.56 -12.48 17.54
CA PHE A 433 -10.89 -12.71 17.04
C PHE A 433 -10.88 -12.96 15.53
N GLY A 434 -10.15 -12.16 14.78
CA GLY A 434 -10.02 -12.24 13.33
C GLY A 434 -9.52 -13.63 12.87
N HIS A 435 -8.41 -14.11 13.43
CA HIS A 435 -7.88 -15.44 13.12
C HIS A 435 -8.89 -16.56 13.40
N ARG A 436 -9.50 -16.55 14.58
CA ARG A 436 -10.56 -17.56 14.91
C ARG A 436 -11.75 -17.50 13.97
N LEU A 437 -12.12 -16.30 13.52
CA LEU A 437 -13.22 -16.12 12.57
C LEU A 437 -12.87 -16.70 11.20
N VAL A 438 -11.68 -16.42 10.69
CA VAL A 438 -11.20 -16.97 9.41
C VAL A 438 -11.13 -18.50 9.48
N GLU A 439 -10.46 -19.06 10.49
CA GLU A 439 -10.33 -20.51 10.68
C GLU A 439 -11.72 -21.18 10.71
N ARG A 440 -12.63 -20.70 11.55
CA ARG A 440 -13.99 -21.24 11.68
C ARG A 440 -14.79 -21.17 10.36
N THR A 441 -14.61 -20.09 9.61
CA THR A 441 -15.32 -19.88 8.34
C THR A 441 -14.79 -20.81 7.25
N ASP A 442 -13.47 -20.99 7.18
CA ASP A 442 -12.82 -21.90 6.25
C ASP A 442 -13.17 -23.36 6.57
N ASP A 443 -13.18 -23.76 7.85
CA ASP A 443 -13.61 -25.10 8.30
C ASP A 443 -15.07 -25.38 7.93
N ALA A 444 -15.96 -24.41 8.15
CA ALA A 444 -17.35 -24.53 7.78
C ALA A 444 -17.56 -24.69 6.26
N LEU A 445 -16.72 -24.04 5.46
CA LEU A 445 -16.72 -24.20 4.00
C LEU A 445 -16.23 -25.59 3.58
N ALA A 446 -15.14 -26.07 4.19
CA ALA A 446 -14.58 -27.40 3.92
C ALA A 446 -15.58 -28.53 4.24
N ILE A 447 -16.35 -28.41 5.33
CA ILE A 447 -17.37 -29.38 5.75
C ILE A 447 -18.58 -29.34 4.80
N ALA A 448 -19.06 -28.16 4.41
CA ALA A 448 -20.26 -28.00 3.61
C ALA A 448 -20.08 -28.31 2.12
N GLY A 449 -18.85 -28.27 1.64
CA GLY A 449 -18.53 -28.30 0.20
C GLY A 449 -18.93 -26.99 -0.49
N ALA A 450 -18.13 -26.56 -1.45
CA ALA A 450 -18.40 -25.36 -2.27
C ALA A 450 -19.36 -25.70 -3.43
N THR A 451 -20.58 -26.13 -3.12
CA THR A 451 -21.52 -26.62 -4.15
C THR A 451 -22.39 -25.54 -4.78
N ASP A 452 -22.42 -24.33 -4.19
CA ASP A 452 -23.25 -23.21 -4.64
C ASP A 452 -22.54 -21.88 -4.40
N ALA A 453 -22.03 -21.23 -5.45
CA ALA A 453 -21.30 -19.97 -5.37
C ALA A 453 -22.05 -18.84 -4.64
N PRO A 454 -23.37 -18.59 -4.84
CA PRO A 454 -24.10 -17.60 -4.08
C PRO A 454 -24.16 -17.89 -2.56
N SER A 455 -24.18 -19.15 -2.17
CA SER A 455 -24.16 -19.52 -0.73
C SER A 455 -22.79 -19.33 -0.11
N VAL A 456 -21.71 -19.43 -0.89
CA VAL A 456 -20.34 -19.22 -0.44
C VAL A 456 -20.07 -17.73 -0.21
N THR A 457 -20.39 -16.87 -1.15
CA THR A 457 -20.22 -15.41 -1.00
C THR A 457 -21.07 -14.86 0.16
N ALA A 458 -22.29 -15.38 0.36
CA ALA A 458 -23.14 -15.01 1.49
C ALA A 458 -22.54 -15.39 2.86
N ARG A 459 -21.82 -16.51 2.95
CA ARG A 459 -21.09 -16.90 4.18
C ARG A 459 -19.92 -15.96 4.46
N PHE A 460 -19.19 -15.58 3.43
CA PHE A 460 -18.09 -14.61 3.58
C PHE A 460 -18.63 -13.23 3.96
N ALA A 461 -19.73 -12.79 3.37
CA ALA A 461 -20.38 -11.56 3.77
C ALA A 461 -20.81 -11.58 5.24
N ALA A 462 -21.42 -12.69 5.70
CA ALA A 462 -21.78 -12.86 7.11
C ALA A 462 -20.56 -12.87 8.05
N ALA A 463 -19.45 -13.48 7.65
CA ALA A 463 -18.19 -13.42 8.41
C ALA A 463 -17.61 -12.00 8.45
N ASN A 464 -17.65 -11.29 7.33
CA ASN A 464 -17.22 -9.90 7.25
C ASN A 464 -18.07 -8.99 8.15
N ASP A 465 -19.40 -9.17 8.16
CA ASP A 465 -20.31 -8.44 9.05
C ASP A 465 -20.01 -8.74 10.53
N GLU A 466 -19.78 -10.00 10.88
CA GLU A 466 -19.39 -10.40 12.25
C GLU A 466 -18.07 -9.76 12.67
N MET A 467 -17.07 -9.70 11.78
CA MET A 467 -15.80 -9.02 12.04
C MET A 467 -16.02 -7.52 12.26
N ALA A 468 -16.80 -6.89 11.40
CA ALA A 468 -17.10 -5.46 11.50
C ALA A 468 -17.87 -5.10 12.76
N ASP A 469 -18.83 -5.93 13.18
CA ASP A 469 -19.58 -5.75 14.44
C ASP A 469 -18.66 -5.90 15.67
N TYR A 470 -17.76 -6.88 15.63
CA TYR A 470 -16.77 -7.04 16.69
C TYR A 470 -15.84 -5.84 16.77
N LEU A 471 -15.30 -5.42 15.62
CA LEU A 471 -14.42 -4.26 15.49
C LEU A 471 -15.11 -2.98 15.98
N ARG A 472 -16.37 -2.73 15.59
CA ARG A 472 -17.17 -1.58 16.05
C ARG A 472 -17.31 -1.56 17.57
N LYS A 473 -17.61 -2.71 18.17
CA LYS A 473 -17.76 -2.86 19.63
C LYS A 473 -16.43 -2.56 20.35
N ARG A 474 -15.31 -3.10 19.82
CA ARG A 474 -13.98 -2.89 20.42
C ARG A 474 -13.50 -1.46 20.27
N ASN A 475 -13.69 -0.83 19.09
CA ASN A 475 -13.38 0.56 18.86
C ASN A 475 -14.19 1.51 19.75
N THR A 476 -15.48 1.24 19.94
CA THR A 476 -16.32 2.05 20.84
C THR A 476 -15.78 2.01 22.28
N LYS A 477 -15.33 0.82 22.71
CA LYS A 477 -14.71 0.68 24.03
C LYS A 477 -13.40 1.43 24.11
N LEU A 478 -12.50 1.22 23.15
CA LEU A 478 -11.19 1.89 23.11
C LEU A 478 -11.34 3.42 23.07
N LEU A 479 -12.25 3.95 22.26
CA LEU A 479 -12.55 5.38 22.23
C LEU A 479 -12.97 5.89 23.60
N GLY A 480 -13.81 5.16 24.32
CA GLY A 480 -14.22 5.49 25.69
C GLY A 480 -13.05 5.51 26.67
N ASP A 481 -12.20 4.48 26.63
CA ASP A 481 -11.01 4.36 27.51
C ASP A 481 -9.99 5.48 27.25
N VAL A 482 -9.69 5.75 25.97
CA VAL A 482 -8.76 6.82 25.57
C VAL A 482 -9.32 8.19 25.88
N LEU A 483 -10.61 8.45 25.61
CA LEU A 483 -11.28 9.71 25.95
C LEU A 483 -11.25 9.98 27.47
N TYR A 484 -11.53 8.94 28.28
CA TYR A 484 -11.46 9.04 29.73
C TYR A 484 -10.04 9.42 30.21
N THR A 485 -9.02 8.72 29.69
CA THR A 485 -7.60 8.99 30.02
C THR A 485 -7.22 10.41 29.63
N SER A 486 -7.46 10.80 28.36
CA SER A 486 -7.11 12.14 27.85
C SER A 486 -7.85 13.26 28.57
N SER A 487 -9.12 13.03 28.96
CA SER A 487 -9.91 14.02 29.73
C SER A 487 -9.30 14.28 31.13
N ASN A 488 -8.74 13.26 31.78
CA ASN A 488 -8.08 13.43 33.08
C ASN A 488 -6.70 14.13 32.96
N LEU A 489 -6.11 14.15 31.78
CA LEU A 489 -4.80 14.74 31.48
C LEU A 489 -4.90 16.11 30.81
N MET A 490 -6.11 16.70 30.71
CA MET A 490 -6.28 18.03 30.15
C MET A 490 -5.50 19.08 30.95
N HIS A 491 -4.92 20.08 30.28
CA HIS A 491 -4.12 21.15 30.90
C HIS A 491 -4.86 21.98 31.94
N ASN A 492 -6.20 22.08 31.86
CA ASN A 492 -7.02 22.76 32.85
C ASN A 492 -7.45 21.86 34.01
N SER A 493 -6.82 20.69 34.17
CA SER A 493 -7.08 19.80 35.30
C SER A 493 -6.71 20.46 36.61
N PHE A 494 -7.51 20.21 37.66
CA PHE A 494 -7.31 20.76 38.99
C PHE A 494 -6.75 19.67 39.92
N ALA A 495 -5.61 19.96 40.54
CA ALA A 495 -4.88 18.95 41.32
C ALA A 495 -5.43 18.76 42.73
N MET A 496 -6.24 19.70 43.28
CA MET A 496 -6.87 19.61 44.57
C MET A 496 -8.22 18.92 44.51
N SER A 497 -8.55 18.16 45.53
CA SER A 497 -9.84 17.48 45.64
C SER A 497 -10.97 18.42 46.04
N ASP A 498 -12.13 18.33 45.42
CA ASP A 498 -13.37 19.01 45.84
C ASP A 498 -13.92 18.51 47.19
N ARG A 499 -13.22 17.58 47.86
CA ARG A 499 -13.57 17.08 49.17
C ARG A 499 -13.45 18.12 50.28
N TRP A 500 -13.01 19.33 50.00
CA TRP A 500 -12.89 20.43 50.92
C TRP A 500 -14.14 21.31 51.07
N ASN A 501 -15.19 21.02 50.28
CA ASN A 501 -16.47 21.73 50.34
C ASN A 501 -17.50 20.95 51.15
#